data_006762c1da2d00a3f2789aefa5853ef7
#
_entry.id   006762c1da2d00a3f2789aefa5853ef7
#
_cell.length_a   1.000
_cell.length_b   1.000
_cell.length_c   1.000
_cell.angle_alpha   90.00
_cell.angle_beta   90.00
_cell.angle_gamma   90.00
#
_symmetry.space_group_name_H-M   'P 1'
#
loop_
_entity.id
_entity.type
_entity.pdbx_description
1 polymer ?
#
loop_
_entity_poly.entity_id
_entity_poly.type
_entity_poly.pdbx_seq_one_letter_code
_entity_poly.pdbx_strand_id
1 'polypeptide(L)'
;MGLGLQIFSEIKPVGLLRRKPDPVKFLEEIGRTLKAIVARDGFTLAYPEIFNGELSLQIYPVEEAVFFSVNERGQLVCSAKTSGAGPGYHAYLIEKLDELEKRCHLKWIWDNREDFFDETGYALDREYPKLQAKMEDFLGGLAKLVVQKSEEGN
;
A
#
# COMPACT_ATOMS: atom_id res chain seq x y z
N MET A 1 14.84 3.79 -6.02
CA MET A 1 13.46 4.12 -6.42
C MET A 1 12.74 2.87 -6.89
N GLY A 2 11.48 2.71 -6.53
CA GLY A 2 10.63 1.62 -7.01
C GLY A 2 9.26 2.16 -7.34
N LEU A 3 8.54 1.46 -8.22
CA LEU A 3 7.12 1.72 -8.42
C LEU A 3 6.35 1.35 -7.16
N GLY A 4 5.37 2.16 -6.82
CA GLY A 4 4.56 1.95 -5.64
C GLY A 4 3.26 2.73 -5.67
N LEU A 5 2.66 2.84 -4.51
CA LEU A 5 1.40 3.55 -4.34
C LEU A 5 1.44 4.43 -3.08
N GLN A 6 0.69 5.50 -3.14
CA GLN A 6 0.35 6.32 -1.98
C GLN A 6 -1.13 6.67 -2.10
N ILE A 7 -1.93 6.11 -1.23
CA ILE A 7 -3.39 6.21 -1.30
C ILE A 7 -3.94 6.75 0.01
N PHE A 8 -4.96 7.57 -0.11
CA PHE A 8 -5.63 8.23 1.00
C PHE A 8 -7.04 7.68 1.16
N SER A 9 -7.46 7.61 2.41
CA SER A 9 -8.83 7.19 2.74
C SER A 9 -9.48 8.19 3.67
N GLU A 10 -10.74 8.50 3.42
CA GLU A 10 -11.57 9.13 4.43
C GLU A 10 -11.84 8.14 5.56
N ILE A 11 -11.72 8.61 6.80
CA ILE A 11 -12.09 7.83 7.99
C ILE A 11 -13.50 8.21 8.37
N LYS A 12 -14.43 7.26 8.31
CA LYS A 12 -15.82 7.51 8.64
C LYS A 12 -16.00 7.59 10.16
N PRO A 13 -16.75 8.61 10.67
CA PRO A 13 -17.07 8.67 12.09
C PRO A 13 -17.89 7.46 12.55
N VAL A 14 -17.60 6.98 13.76
CA VAL A 14 -18.29 5.81 14.34
C VAL A 14 -19.00 6.19 15.63
N GLY A 15 -20.05 5.44 15.97
CA GLY A 15 -20.82 5.58 17.19
C GLY A 15 -21.88 6.69 17.16
N LEU A 16 -22.63 6.78 18.24
CA LEU A 16 -23.74 7.74 18.40
C LEU A 16 -23.31 9.19 18.31
N LEU A 17 -22.09 9.49 18.78
CA LEU A 17 -21.54 10.84 18.78
C LEU A 17 -20.79 11.20 17.49
N ARG A 18 -20.72 10.29 16.51
CA ARG A 18 -20.02 10.46 15.23
C ARG A 18 -18.63 11.07 15.38
N ARG A 19 -17.86 10.56 16.34
CA ARG A 19 -16.49 10.99 16.54
C ARG A 19 -15.52 10.14 15.72
N LYS A 20 -14.48 10.78 15.18
CA LYS A 20 -13.38 10.06 14.56
C LYS A 20 -12.60 9.32 15.66
N PRO A 21 -12.12 8.08 15.37
CA PRO A 21 -11.37 7.32 16.36
C PRO A 21 -10.01 7.98 16.65
N ASP A 22 -9.44 7.66 17.81
CA ASP A 22 -8.06 8.03 18.13
C ASP A 22 -7.11 7.43 17.09
N PRO A 23 -6.17 8.23 16.54
CA PRO A 23 -5.30 7.75 15.45
C PRO A 23 -4.50 6.48 15.79
N VAL A 24 -3.93 6.38 16.98
CA VAL A 24 -3.15 5.20 17.40
C VAL A 24 -4.03 3.96 17.47
N LYS A 25 -5.19 4.07 18.13
CA LYS A 25 -6.15 2.97 18.22
C LYS A 25 -6.66 2.54 16.86
N PHE A 26 -6.86 3.50 15.97
CA PHE A 26 -7.29 3.24 14.60
C PHE A 26 -6.22 2.46 13.83
N LEU A 27 -4.94 2.86 13.96
CA LEU A 27 -3.83 2.13 13.34
C LEU A 27 -3.67 0.71 13.91
N GLU A 28 -3.89 0.53 15.21
CA GLU A 28 -3.89 -0.80 15.82
C GLU A 28 -5.01 -1.68 15.25
N GLU A 29 -6.18 -1.12 15.01
CA GLU A 29 -7.30 -1.82 14.38
C GLU A 29 -6.97 -2.21 12.93
N ILE A 30 -6.37 -1.31 12.17
CA ILE A 30 -5.89 -1.58 10.80
C ILE A 30 -4.93 -2.77 10.82
N GLY A 31 -3.95 -2.76 11.71
CA GLY A 31 -2.97 -3.85 11.84
C GLY A 31 -3.62 -5.20 12.17
N ARG A 32 -4.54 -5.23 13.13
CA ARG A 32 -5.26 -6.45 13.52
C ARG A 32 -6.13 -6.99 12.39
N THR A 33 -6.84 -6.10 11.71
CA THR A 33 -7.73 -6.49 10.62
C THR A 33 -6.94 -7.02 9.43
N LEU A 34 -5.86 -6.33 9.06
CA LEU A 34 -5.00 -6.77 7.96
C LEU A 34 -4.35 -8.13 8.27
N LYS A 35 -3.91 -8.33 9.51
CA LYS A 35 -3.37 -9.62 9.96
C LYS A 35 -4.37 -10.76 9.73
N ALA A 36 -5.63 -10.56 10.09
CA ALA A 36 -6.67 -11.56 9.88
C ALA A 36 -6.95 -11.80 8.39
N ILE A 37 -6.97 -10.73 7.59
CA ILE A 37 -7.21 -10.79 6.15
C ILE A 37 -6.13 -11.63 5.45
N VAL A 38 -4.85 -11.32 5.69
CA VAL A 38 -3.75 -12.00 5.00
C VAL A 38 -3.55 -13.44 5.50
N ALA A 39 -3.90 -13.72 6.75
CA ALA A 39 -3.80 -15.05 7.32
C ALA A 39 -4.69 -16.07 6.59
N ARG A 40 -5.86 -15.65 6.12
CA ARG A 40 -6.74 -16.51 5.31
C ARG A 40 -6.08 -16.99 4.02
N ASP A 41 -5.18 -16.18 3.48
CA ASP A 41 -4.46 -16.48 2.24
C ASP A 41 -3.13 -17.22 2.50
N GLY A 42 -2.86 -17.57 3.75
CA GLY A 42 -1.64 -18.27 4.14
C GLY A 42 -0.43 -17.36 4.38
N PHE A 43 -0.62 -16.05 4.43
CA PHE A 43 0.44 -15.09 4.70
C PHE A 43 0.48 -14.67 6.17
N THR A 44 1.62 -14.14 6.59
CA THR A 44 1.84 -13.63 7.95
C THR A 44 2.11 -12.13 7.90
N LEU A 45 1.45 -11.38 8.76
CA LEU A 45 1.78 -9.98 8.96
C LEU A 45 2.98 -9.91 9.90
N ALA A 46 4.13 -9.54 9.35
CA ALA A 46 5.39 -9.48 10.10
C ALA A 46 5.69 -8.04 10.56
N TYR A 47 6.27 -7.94 11.76
CA TYR A 47 6.81 -6.70 12.32
C TYR A 47 5.82 -5.52 12.37
N PRO A 48 4.55 -5.71 12.80
CA PRO A 48 3.65 -4.58 12.96
C PRO A 48 4.10 -3.71 14.14
N GLU A 49 4.54 -2.51 13.83
CA GLU A 49 5.05 -1.56 14.83
C GLU A 49 4.48 -0.17 14.56
N ILE A 50 4.01 0.49 15.60
CA ILE A 50 3.58 1.88 15.53
C ILE A 50 4.65 2.73 16.19
N PHE A 51 5.25 3.62 15.40
CA PHE A 51 6.28 4.53 15.86
C PHE A 51 6.05 5.92 15.27
N ASN A 52 6.07 6.95 16.10
CA ASN A 52 5.79 8.35 15.70
C ASN A 52 4.51 8.50 14.86
N GLY A 53 3.44 7.80 15.24
CA GLY A 53 2.16 7.90 14.54
C GLY A 53 2.10 7.16 13.21
N GLU A 54 3.06 6.30 12.90
CA GLU A 54 3.08 5.51 11.68
C GLU A 54 3.11 4.02 12.02
N LEU A 55 2.22 3.26 11.39
CA LEU A 55 2.23 1.80 11.42
C LEU A 55 3.07 1.30 10.26
N SER A 56 4.15 0.60 10.58
CA SER A 56 5.01 -0.09 9.61
C SER A 56 4.81 -1.59 9.74
N LEU A 57 4.66 -2.28 8.63
CA LEU A 57 4.49 -3.74 8.62
C LEU A 57 4.96 -4.35 7.31
N GLN A 58 5.11 -5.67 7.30
CA GLN A 58 5.41 -6.45 6.09
C GLN A 58 4.43 -7.61 5.99
N ILE A 59 3.98 -7.90 4.77
CA ILE A 59 3.18 -9.10 4.50
C ILE A 59 4.15 -10.19 4.07
N TYR A 60 4.60 -11.00 5.03
CA TYR A 60 5.58 -12.05 4.79
C TYR A 60 5.01 -13.12 3.83
N PRO A 61 5.74 -13.57 2.80
CA PRO A 61 7.20 -13.46 2.61
C PRO A 61 7.71 -12.25 1.83
N VAL A 62 6.90 -11.24 1.56
CA VAL A 62 7.37 -10.05 0.85
C VAL A 62 8.21 -9.18 1.79
N GLU A 63 9.37 -8.73 1.33
CA GLU A 63 10.30 -7.93 2.14
C GLU A 63 10.01 -6.43 2.14
N GLU A 64 9.15 -5.96 1.24
CA GLU A 64 8.81 -4.55 1.16
C GLU A 64 7.79 -4.14 2.24
N ALA A 65 8.08 -3.05 2.94
CA ALA A 65 7.21 -2.54 4.01
C ALA A 65 5.99 -1.81 3.45
N VAL A 66 4.90 -1.91 4.19
CA VAL A 66 3.69 -1.12 3.99
C VAL A 66 3.54 -0.18 5.18
N PHE A 67 3.23 1.07 4.91
CA PHE A 67 3.12 2.12 5.92
C PHE A 67 1.71 2.69 5.95
N PHE A 68 1.17 2.85 7.15
CA PHE A 68 -0.11 3.53 7.37
C PHE A 68 0.09 4.65 8.38
N SER A 69 -0.48 5.81 8.10
CA SER A 69 -0.48 6.94 9.02
C SER A 69 -1.77 7.74 8.88
N VAL A 70 -2.08 8.55 9.89
CA VAL A 70 -3.21 9.48 9.83
C VAL A 70 -2.62 10.89 9.67
N ASN A 71 -2.99 11.59 8.61
CA ASN A 71 -2.47 12.92 8.32
C ASN A 71 -3.19 14.01 9.13
N GLU A 72 -2.75 15.26 8.98
CA GLU A 72 -3.32 16.41 9.69
C GLU A 72 -4.80 16.66 9.37
N ARG A 73 -5.25 16.21 8.19
CA ARG A 73 -6.65 16.31 7.76
C ARG A 73 -7.52 15.17 8.32
N GLY A 74 -6.93 14.27 9.11
CA GLY A 74 -7.64 13.12 9.65
C GLY A 74 -7.90 12.02 8.63
N GLN A 75 -7.13 11.95 7.55
CA GLN A 75 -7.22 10.91 6.53
C GLN A 75 -6.18 9.82 6.81
N LEU A 76 -6.54 8.57 6.54
CA LEU A 76 -5.59 7.47 6.54
C LEU A 76 -4.78 7.50 5.25
N VAL A 77 -3.46 7.41 5.38
CA VAL A 77 -2.54 7.33 4.25
C VAL A 77 -1.89 5.95 4.24
N CYS A 78 -1.98 5.26 3.12
CA CYS A 78 -1.25 4.01 2.88
C CYS A 78 -0.15 4.26 1.85
N SER A 79 1.08 3.89 2.16
CA SER A 79 2.22 4.04 1.28
C SER A 79 2.98 2.71 1.19
N ALA A 80 3.30 2.28 -0.03
CA ALA A 80 4.05 1.05 -0.26
C ALA A 80 4.82 1.12 -1.57
N LYS A 81 5.98 0.46 -1.62
CA LYS A 81 6.68 0.14 -2.86
C LYS A 81 6.41 -1.31 -3.18
N THR A 82 6.14 -1.63 -4.42
CA THR A 82 5.66 -2.95 -4.83
C THR A 82 6.44 -3.55 -5.98
N SER A 83 7.25 -2.75 -6.67
CA SER A 83 7.98 -3.21 -7.86
C SER A 83 8.98 -4.34 -7.59
N GLY A 84 9.59 -4.38 -6.40
CA GLY A 84 10.51 -5.44 -6.02
C GLY A 84 9.82 -6.80 -5.87
N ALA A 85 8.57 -6.80 -5.43
CA ALA A 85 7.77 -8.02 -5.26
C ALA A 85 6.97 -8.39 -6.51
N GLY A 86 6.77 -7.44 -7.43
CA GLY A 86 6.12 -7.66 -8.72
C GLY A 86 4.63 -7.35 -8.77
N PRO A 87 4.02 -7.53 -9.98
CA PRO A 87 2.63 -7.15 -10.20
C PRO A 87 1.62 -7.97 -9.40
N GLY A 88 1.90 -9.23 -9.16
CA GLY A 88 1.03 -10.08 -8.33
C GLY A 88 0.86 -9.54 -6.93
N TYR A 89 1.94 -9.09 -6.31
CA TYR A 89 1.89 -8.48 -4.98
C TYR A 89 1.16 -7.13 -5.00
N HIS A 90 1.42 -6.30 -6.00
CA HIS A 90 0.74 -5.01 -6.14
C HIS A 90 -0.78 -5.20 -6.21
N ALA A 91 -1.24 -6.09 -7.09
CA ALA A 91 -2.67 -6.41 -7.21
C ALA A 91 -3.24 -6.98 -5.91
N TYR A 92 -2.50 -7.89 -5.26
CA TYR A 92 -2.88 -8.47 -3.97
C TYR A 92 -3.07 -7.38 -2.91
N LEU A 93 -2.10 -6.46 -2.78
CA LEU A 93 -2.19 -5.38 -1.81
C LEU A 93 -3.43 -4.51 -2.03
N ILE A 94 -3.69 -4.10 -3.28
CA ILE A 94 -4.88 -3.31 -3.63
C ILE A 94 -6.17 -4.04 -3.23
N GLU A 95 -6.27 -5.33 -3.51
CA GLU A 95 -7.44 -6.14 -3.11
C GLU A 95 -7.61 -6.21 -1.59
N LYS A 96 -6.51 -6.29 -0.84
CA LYS A 96 -6.57 -6.30 0.63
C LYS A 96 -6.94 -4.93 1.20
N LEU A 97 -6.53 -3.86 0.54
CA LEU A 97 -6.99 -2.52 0.89
C LEU A 97 -8.51 -2.36 0.65
N ASP A 98 -9.06 -2.94 -0.43
CA ASP A 98 -10.51 -3.01 -0.63
C ASP A 98 -11.22 -3.74 0.52
N GLU A 99 -10.66 -4.84 1.00
CA GLU A 99 -11.22 -5.56 2.15
C GLU A 99 -11.15 -4.76 3.44
N LEU A 100 -10.07 -4.02 3.67
CA LEU A 100 -9.95 -3.10 4.80
C LEU A 100 -11.06 -2.05 4.78
N GLU A 101 -11.36 -1.49 3.62
CA GLU A 101 -12.43 -0.51 3.45
C GLU A 101 -13.78 -1.03 3.97
N LYS A 102 -14.07 -2.29 3.68
CA LYS A 102 -15.32 -2.93 4.10
C LYS A 102 -15.39 -3.19 5.60
N ARG A 103 -14.25 -3.37 6.26
CA ARG A 103 -14.18 -3.78 7.67
C ARG A 103 -13.86 -2.65 8.65
N CYS A 104 -13.22 -1.58 8.20
CA CYS A 104 -12.60 -0.56 9.06
C CYS A 104 -13.15 0.84 8.86
N HIS A 105 -14.39 1.02 8.48
CA HIS A 105 -15.01 2.35 8.33
C HIS A 105 -14.17 3.35 7.52
N LEU A 106 -13.62 2.87 6.41
CA LEU A 106 -12.79 3.63 5.48
C LEU A 106 -13.51 3.87 4.16
N LYS A 107 -13.04 4.85 3.41
CA LYS A 107 -13.38 5.01 2.01
C LYS A 107 -12.15 5.47 1.26
N TRP A 108 -11.52 4.57 0.51
CA TRP A 108 -10.35 4.88 -0.29
C TRP A 108 -10.68 5.83 -1.43
N ILE A 109 -9.76 6.77 -1.67
CA ILE A 109 -9.80 7.69 -2.81
C ILE A 109 -8.80 7.16 -3.83
N TRP A 110 -9.31 6.47 -4.85
CA TRP A 110 -8.47 5.78 -5.84
C TRP A 110 -8.03 6.66 -7.00
N ASP A 111 -8.58 7.86 -7.14
CA ASP A 111 -8.28 8.75 -8.25
C ASP A 111 -6.87 9.36 -8.15
N ASN A 112 -6.22 9.53 -9.30
CA ASN A 112 -4.92 10.13 -9.42
C ASN A 112 -5.01 11.66 -9.24
N ARG A 113 -4.80 12.12 -7.99
CA ARG A 113 -4.55 13.53 -7.70
C ARG A 113 -3.07 13.72 -7.44
N GLU A 114 -2.58 14.96 -7.38
CA GLU A 114 -1.15 15.26 -7.16
C GLU A 114 -0.56 14.53 -5.95
N ASP A 115 -1.33 14.38 -4.87
CA ASP A 115 -0.89 13.77 -3.62
C ASP A 115 -1.30 12.31 -3.46
N PHE A 116 -2.17 11.79 -4.34
CA PHE A 116 -2.77 10.47 -4.24
C PHE A 116 -2.50 9.70 -5.53
N PHE A 117 -1.67 8.71 -5.49
CA PHE A 117 -1.33 8.01 -6.72
C PHE A 117 -1.06 6.52 -6.54
N ASP A 118 -1.41 5.78 -7.56
CA ASP A 118 -0.84 4.49 -7.88
C ASP A 118 -0.09 4.68 -9.21
N GLU A 119 1.23 4.58 -9.17
CA GLU A 119 2.07 4.79 -10.35
C GLU A 119 1.76 3.82 -11.50
N THR A 120 1.16 2.67 -11.19
CA THR A 120 0.77 1.67 -12.18
C THR A 120 -0.62 1.92 -12.78
N GLY A 121 -1.46 2.71 -12.11
CA GLY A 121 -2.86 2.92 -12.48
C GLY A 121 -3.80 1.76 -12.14
N TYR A 122 -3.30 0.64 -11.61
CA TYR A 122 -4.09 -0.55 -11.32
C TYR A 122 -5.22 -0.30 -10.32
N ALA A 123 -5.00 0.57 -9.34
CA ALA A 123 -6.02 0.91 -8.35
C ALA A 123 -7.31 1.44 -8.99
N LEU A 124 -7.20 2.15 -10.12
CA LEU A 124 -8.34 2.67 -10.88
C LEU A 124 -8.89 1.68 -11.90
N ASP A 125 -8.03 1.16 -12.77
CA ASP A 125 -8.50 0.37 -13.91
C ASP A 125 -8.67 -1.12 -13.61
N ARG A 126 -7.97 -1.64 -12.61
CA ARG A 126 -7.97 -3.07 -12.20
C ARG A 126 -7.61 -4.00 -13.36
N GLU A 127 -6.84 -3.50 -14.34
CA GLU A 127 -6.40 -4.26 -15.50
C GLU A 127 -5.01 -4.87 -15.28
N TYR A 128 -4.96 -6.11 -14.85
CA TYR A 128 -3.72 -6.82 -14.52
C TYR A 128 -2.70 -6.85 -15.68
N PRO A 129 -3.09 -7.07 -16.95
CA PRO A 129 -2.11 -7.03 -18.04
C PRO A 129 -1.37 -5.70 -18.18
N LYS A 130 -2.06 -4.58 -17.95
CA LYS A 130 -1.43 -3.26 -17.95
C LYS A 130 -0.48 -3.07 -16.80
N LEU A 131 -0.85 -3.53 -15.60
CA LEU A 131 0.00 -3.53 -14.43
C LEU A 131 1.29 -4.32 -14.69
N GLN A 132 1.16 -5.52 -15.21
CA GLN A 132 2.28 -6.38 -15.55
C GLN A 132 3.22 -5.70 -16.55
N ALA A 133 2.67 -5.13 -17.64
CA ALA A 133 3.46 -4.43 -18.66
C ALA A 133 4.23 -3.23 -18.07
N LYS A 134 3.60 -2.42 -17.23
CA LYS A 134 4.26 -1.28 -16.58
C LYS A 134 5.40 -1.69 -15.66
N MET A 135 5.23 -2.75 -14.89
CA MET A 135 6.30 -3.25 -14.03
C MET A 135 7.44 -3.86 -14.82
N GLU A 136 7.16 -4.60 -15.88
CA GLU A 136 8.19 -5.12 -16.78
C GLU A 136 9.00 -4.01 -17.44
N ASP A 137 8.34 -2.96 -17.92
CA ASP A 137 8.99 -1.78 -18.50
C ASP A 137 9.90 -1.08 -17.50
N PHE A 138 9.44 -0.92 -16.26
CA PHE A 138 10.24 -0.33 -15.19
C PHE A 138 11.48 -1.17 -14.88
N LEU A 139 11.33 -2.48 -14.72
CA LEU A 139 12.44 -3.39 -14.45
C LEU A 139 13.41 -3.48 -15.62
N GLY A 140 12.90 -3.47 -16.87
CA GLY A 140 13.71 -3.41 -18.07
C GLY A 140 14.54 -2.13 -18.16
N GLY A 141 13.95 -0.98 -17.78
CA GLY A 141 14.67 0.29 -17.71
C GLY A 141 15.79 0.29 -16.68
N LEU A 142 15.55 -0.28 -15.50
CA LEU A 142 16.59 -0.45 -14.47
C LEU A 142 17.72 -1.35 -14.95
N ALA A 143 17.42 -2.47 -15.60
CA ALA A 143 18.42 -3.39 -16.12
C ALA A 143 19.32 -2.70 -17.15
N LYS A 144 18.77 -1.89 -18.05
CA LYS A 144 19.53 -1.11 -19.03
C LYS A 144 20.46 -0.10 -18.34
N LEU A 145 20.01 0.59 -17.30
CA LEU A 145 20.86 1.53 -16.54
C LEU A 145 22.02 0.84 -15.86
N VAL A 146 21.82 -0.34 -15.30
CA VAL A 146 22.88 -1.15 -14.67
C VAL A 146 23.92 -1.57 -15.70
N VAL A 147 23.52 -2.03 -16.87
CA VAL A 147 24.42 -2.42 -17.97
C VAL A 147 25.25 -1.23 -18.43
N GLN A 148 24.64 -0.07 -18.66
CA GLN A 148 25.34 1.16 -19.05
C GLN A 148 26.40 1.57 -18.05
N LYS A 149 26.08 1.58 -16.75
CA LYS A 149 27.05 1.90 -15.69
C LYS A 149 28.19 0.91 -15.61
N SER A 150 27.91 -0.37 -15.85
CA SER A 150 28.94 -1.41 -15.91
C SER A 150 29.90 -1.20 -17.08
N GLU A 151 29.40 -0.81 -18.26
CA GLU A 151 30.22 -0.52 -19.44
C GLU A 151 31.04 0.77 -19.27
N GLU A 152 30.49 1.82 -18.67
CA GLU A 152 31.17 3.08 -18.39
C GLU A 152 32.27 2.93 -17.32
N GLY A 153 32.16 1.95 -16.44
CA GLY A 153 33.14 1.67 -15.39
C GLY A 153 34.38 0.90 -15.84
N ASN A 154 34.43 0.49 -17.09
CA ASN A 154 35.59 -0.15 -17.72
C ASN A 154 36.29 0.85 -18.65
#